data_c330a3294c9c2614be8c6484611b173b
#
_entry.id   c330a3294c9c2614be8c6484611b173b
#
_cell.length_a   1.000
_cell.length_b   1.000
_cell.length_c   1.000
_cell.angle_alpha   90.00
_cell.angle_beta   90.00
_cell.angle_gamma   90.00
#
_symmetry.space_group_name_H-M   'P 1'
#
loop_
_entity.id
_entity.type
_entity.pdbx_description
1 polymer ?
#
loop_
_entity_poly.entity_id
_entity_poly.type
_entity_poly.pdbx_seq_one_letter_code
_entity_poly.pdbx_strand_id
1 'polypeptide(L)'
;MLYNAAAFLLLPGGIQIFYGDETNRPLYPGVAFDGYGGSGHALRSDMNWNDMNKTLLAQWQKVGQFRNKHVSIGAGANVKLSATSGVAFGRTYDKNGVTDQAAAVIGCNKNSSVTVDVSTLWEDGSYIINTYDNSSSVVTDGKVTFNSGVNGTILMENADGQPLVSITGEPKFYGTEQVT
;
A
#
# COMPACT_ATOMS: atom_id res chain seq x y z
N MET A 1 -1.32 13.26 0.25
CA MET A 1 -0.10 12.47 -0.02
C MET A 1 -0.22 11.01 0.38
N LEU A 2 -0.54 10.66 1.64
CA LEU A 2 -0.63 9.26 2.11
C LEU A 2 -1.60 8.40 1.28
N TYR A 3 -2.78 8.91 0.98
CA TYR A 3 -3.76 8.23 0.11
C TYR A 3 -3.21 7.99 -1.31
N ASN A 4 -2.53 8.98 -1.89
CA ASN A 4 -1.99 8.87 -3.24
C ASN A 4 -0.91 7.79 -3.34
N ALA A 5 -0.07 7.64 -2.30
CA ALA A 5 0.92 6.56 -2.23
C ALA A 5 0.26 5.19 -2.31
N ALA A 6 -0.78 4.95 -1.48
CA ALA A 6 -1.50 3.68 -1.49
C ALA A 6 -2.21 3.43 -2.83
N ALA A 7 -2.91 4.42 -3.37
CA ALA A 7 -3.59 4.29 -4.66
C ALA A 7 -2.61 3.95 -5.79
N PHE A 8 -1.47 4.65 -5.84
CA PHE A 8 -0.45 4.45 -6.88
C PHE A 8 0.23 3.07 -6.78
N LEU A 9 0.71 2.71 -5.57
CA LEU A 9 1.43 1.45 -5.37
C LEU A 9 0.55 0.21 -5.56
N LEU A 10 -0.77 0.33 -5.45
CA LEU A 10 -1.69 -0.80 -5.64
C LEU A 10 -2.30 -0.88 -7.05
N LEU A 11 -1.83 -0.06 -7.99
CA LEU A 11 -2.19 -0.19 -9.41
C LEU A 11 -1.64 -1.48 -10.00
N PRO A 12 -2.34 -2.09 -10.97
CA PRO A 12 -1.80 -3.22 -11.73
C PRO A 12 -0.67 -2.78 -12.68
N GLY A 13 0.15 -3.74 -13.07
CA GLY A 13 1.28 -3.52 -13.99
C GLY A 13 2.55 -3.08 -13.30
N GLY A 14 3.51 -2.58 -14.06
CA GLY A 14 4.76 -2.02 -13.55
C GLY A 14 4.55 -0.63 -12.94
N ILE A 15 5.28 -0.32 -11.87
CA ILE A 15 5.25 0.98 -11.21
C ILE A 15 6.63 1.59 -11.26
N GLN A 16 6.72 2.85 -11.64
CA GLN A 16 7.94 3.64 -11.58
C GLN A 16 7.74 4.76 -10.55
N ILE A 17 8.55 4.74 -9.49
CA ILE A 17 8.56 5.78 -8.46
C ILE A 17 9.58 6.84 -8.84
N PHE A 18 9.17 8.11 -8.83
CA PHE A 18 10.12 9.21 -8.97
C PHE A 18 10.79 9.47 -7.61
N TYR A 19 12.11 9.56 -7.61
CA TYR A 19 12.89 9.68 -6.37
C TYR A 19 12.44 10.86 -5.51
N GLY A 20 12.24 10.61 -4.23
CA GLY A 20 11.83 11.60 -3.26
C GLY A 20 10.33 11.82 -3.10
N ASP A 21 9.48 11.17 -3.93
CA ASP A 21 8.03 11.17 -3.72
C ASP A 21 7.68 10.52 -2.38
N GLU A 22 8.41 9.46 -2.02
CA GLU A 22 8.26 8.70 -0.78
C GLU A 22 8.70 9.47 0.47
N THR A 23 9.50 10.53 0.30
CA THR A 23 10.05 11.34 1.41
C THR A 23 9.50 12.76 1.47
N ASN A 24 8.60 13.13 0.55
CA ASN A 24 8.12 14.50 0.36
C ASN A 24 9.27 15.48 0.09
N ARG A 25 10.15 15.08 -0.83
CA ARG A 25 11.28 15.93 -1.24
C ARG A 25 10.79 17.27 -1.77
N PRO A 26 11.35 18.42 -1.32
CA PRO A 26 10.94 19.73 -1.79
C PRO A 26 11.37 19.95 -3.24
N LEU A 27 10.69 20.87 -3.92
CA LEU A 27 11.12 21.39 -5.21
C LEU A 27 12.44 22.16 -5.05
N TYR A 28 13.18 22.29 -6.14
CA TYR A 28 14.41 23.08 -6.17
C TYR A 28 14.10 24.53 -5.81
N PRO A 29 14.80 25.12 -4.83
CA PRO A 29 14.52 26.48 -4.37
C PRO A 29 14.66 27.52 -5.49
N GLY A 30 13.72 28.47 -5.57
CA GLY A 30 13.76 29.57 -6.52
C GLY A 30 13.40 29.24 -7.96
N VAL A 31 13.05 27.99 -8.26
CA VAL A 31 12.58 27.57 -9.57
C VAL A 31 11.07 27.34 -9.52
N ALA A 32 10.30 28.11 -10.29
CA ALA A 32 8.86 27.92 -10.37
C ALA A 32 8.53 26.60 -11.10
N PHE A 33 7.57 25.87 -10.57
CA PHE A 33 6.96 24.75 -11.27
C PHE A 33 5.90 25.29 -12.22
N ASP A 34 6.22 25.37 -13.50
CA ASP A 34 5.32 25.89 -14.54
C ASP A 34 4.45 24.82 -15.23
N GLY A 35 4.48 23.61 -14.70
CA GLY A 35 3.61 22.49 -15.13
C GLY A 35 3.96 21.87 -16.49
N TYR A 36 4.55 22.56 -17.42
CA TYR A 36 4.68 22.01 -18.79
C TYR A 36 5.90 22.41 -19.60
N GLY A 37 6.66 23.37 -19.21
CA GLY A 37 7.53 23.80 -20.30
C GLY A 37 8.94 24.11 -19.97
N GLY A 38 9.21 24.62 -18.89
CA GLY A 38 10.52 25.18 -18.75
C GLY A 38 11.33 24.58 -17.63
N SER A 39 10.72 24.13 -16.61
CA SER A 39 11.46 23.83 -15.41
C SER A 39 11.22 22.45 -14.82
N GLY A 40 11.29 21.43 -15.65
CA GLY A 40 11.52 20.04 -15.16
C GLY A 40 12.71 19.97 -14.18
N HIS A 41 13.49 21.02 -14.13
CA HIS A 41 14.56 21.25 -13.15
C HIS A 41 14.03 21.45 -11.71
N ALA A 42 12.85 22.03 -11.52
CA ALA A 42 12.26 22.20 -10.19
C ALA A 42 12.04 20.85 -9.47
N LEU A 43 11.81 19.79 -10.24
CA LEU A 43 11.63 18.42 -9.73
C LEU A 43 12.97 17.68 -9.49
N ARG A 44 14.11 18.27 -9.82
CA ARG A 44 15.42 17.62 -9.73
C ARG A 44 16.28 18.15 -8.58
N SER A 45 15.63 18.49 -7.46
CA SER A 45 16.35 18.86 -6.25
C SER A 45 17.08 17.66 -5.64
N ASP A 46 18.06 17.92 -4.80
CA ASP A 46 18.75 16.88 -4.04
C ASP A 46 17.80 16.15 -3.10
N MET A 47 18.14 14.91 -2.75
CA MET A 47 17.37 14.15 -1.77
C MET A 47 17.44 14.81 -0.40
N ASN A 48 16.30 14.84 0.28
CA ASN A 48 16.15 15.42 1.62
C ASN A 48 16.50 14.42 2.74
N TRP A 49 17.68 13.80 2.66
CA TRP A 49 18.09 12.73 3.59
C TRP A 49 17.97 13.11 5.07
N ASN A 50 18.25 14.36 5.41
CA ASN A 50 18.22 14.85 6.80
C ASN A 50 16.83 15.35 7.24
N ASP A 51 15.89 15.50 6.31
CA ASP A 51 14.56 16.07 6.57
C ASP A 51 13.47 15.29 5.82
N MET A 52 13.56 13.96 5.86
CA MET A 52 12.56 13.09 5.25
C MET A 52 11.26 13.09 6.04
N ASN A 53 10.14 13.11 5.35
CA ASN A 53 8.84 12.83 5.95
C ASN A 53 8.73 11.33 6.29
N LYS A 54 9.11 10.97 7.51
CA LYS A 54 9.15 9.57 7.97
C LYS A 54 7.77 8.91 7.98
N THR A 55 6.70 9.67 8.24
CA THR A 55 5.33 9.15 8.21
C THR A 55 4.92 8.76 6.80
N LEU A 56 5.24 9.60 5.82
CA LEU A 56 4.99 9.30 4.41
C LEU A 56 5.83 8.11 3.94
N LEU A 57 7.11 8.09 4.27
CA LEU A 57 8.02 6.99 3.93
C LEU A 57 7.52 5.66 4.50
N ALA A 58 7.09 5.62 5.76
CA ALA A 58 6.54 4.41 6.37
C ALA A 58 5.29 3.91 5.63
N GLN A 59 4.42 4.81 5.15
CA GLN A 59 3.27 4.46 4.32
C GLN A 59 3.71 3.81 3.00
N TRP A 60 4.67 4.43 2.29
CA TRP A 60 5.22 3.90 1.05
C TRP A 60 5.83 2.50 1.26
N GLN A 61 6.59 2.33 2.33
CA GLN A 61 7.22 1.05 2.66
C GLN A 61 6.19 -0.05 2.95
N LYS A 62 5.19 0.22 3.79
CA LYS A 62 4.16 -0.76 4.12
C LYS A 62 3.39 -1.23 2.87
N VAL A 63 2.91 -0.29 2.08
CA VAL A 63 2.16 -0.62 0.86
C VAL A 63 3.06 -1.28 -0.19
N GLY A 64 4.31 -0.81 -0.33
CA GLY A 64 5.29 -1.40 -1.24
C GLY A 64 5.68 -2.83 -0.85
N GLN A 65 5.83 -3.12 0.44
CA GLN A 65 6.10 -4.48 0.93
C GLN A 65 4.91 -5.41 0.67
N PHE A 66 3.67 -4.94 0.91
CA PHE A 66 2.47 -5.68 0.58
C PHE A 66 2.41 -6.01 -0.92
N ARG A 67 2.64 -5.02 -1.78
CA ARG A 67 2.72 -5.23 -3.22
C ARG A 67 3.79 -6.25 -3.61
N ASN A 68 4.97 -6.17 -3.00
CA ASN A 68 6.08 -7.08 -3.32
C ASN A 68 5.80 -8.52 -2.86
N LYS A 69 5.04 -8.68 -1.78
CA LYS A 69 4.61 -9.99 -1.28
C LYS A 69 3.57 -10.64 -2.19
N HIS A 70 2.66 -9.85 -2.77
CA HIS A 70 1.50 -10.32 -3.52
C HIS A 70 1.65 -10.08 -5.02
N VAL A 71 1.98 -11.14 -5.77
CA VAL A 71 2.01 -11.09 -7.24
C VAL A 71 0.65 -10.70 -7.82
N SER A 72 -0.42 -11.04 -7.15
CA SER A 72 -1.79 -10.68 -7.55
C SER A 72 -1.99 -9.16 -7.66
N ILE A 73 -1.35 -8.35 -6.82
CA ILE A 73 -1.48 -6.90 -6.87
C ILE A 73 -0.99 -6.33 -8.21
N GLY A 74 0.15 -6.82 -8.71
CA GLY A 74 0.72 -6.35 -9.97
C GLY A 74 0.17 -7.03 -11.22
N ALA A 75 -0.09 -8.34 -11.16
CA ALA A 75 -0.38 -9.18 -12.32
C ALA A 75 -1.74 -9.89 -12.26
N GLY A 76 -2.48 -9.76 -11.18
CA GLY A 76 -3.76 -10.46 -10.96
C GLY A 76 -4.95 -9.79 -11.64
N ALA A 77 -6.01 -10.58 -11.78
CA ALA A 77 -7.32 -10.10 -12.21
C ALA A 77 -7.96 -9.24 -11.11
N ASN A 78 -8.67 -8.19 -11.51
CA ASN A 78 -9.38 -7.32 -10.58
C ASN A 78 -10.68 -7.96 -10.11
N VAL A 79 -10.92 -7.94 -8.80
CA VAL A 79 -12.17 -8.33 -8.16
C VAL A 79 -12.77 -7.09 -7.51
N LYS A 80 -13.98 -6.74 -7.91
CA LYS A 80 -14.71 -5.62 -7.30
C LYS A 80 -15.23 -6.03 -5.93
N LEU A 81 -14.86 -5.30 -4.90
CA LEU A 81 -15.37 -5.46 -3.55
C LEU A 81 -16.20 -4.24 -3.14
N SER A 82 -16.99 -4.39 -2.08
CA SER A 82 -17.69 -3.28 -1.44
C SER A 82 -17.22 -3.09 0.00
N ALA A 83 -17.19 -1.85 0.45
CA ALA A 83 -16.85 -1.49 1.81
C ALA A 83 -17.73 -0.34 2.32
N THR A 84 -17.91 -0.25 3.63
CA THR A 84 -18.69 0.82 4.25
C THR A 84 -18.01 2.19 4.16
N SER A 85 -16.71 2.23 3.87
CA SER A 85 -15.92 3.45 3.66
C SER A 85 -14.73 3.16 2.78
N GLY A 86 -14.31 4.13 1.96
CA GLY A 86 -13.16 4.02 1.06
C GLY A 86 -13.46 3.29 -0.25
N VAL A 87 -12.40 2.97 -0.98
CA VAL A 87 -12.44 2.19 -2.22
C VAL A 87 -11.87 0.82 -1.95
N ALA A 88 -12.71 -0.22 -2.08
CA ALA A 88 -12.34 -1.61 -1.87
C ALA A 88 -12.14 -2.35 -3.20
N PHE A 89 -11.11 -3.16 -3.28
CA PHE A 89 -10.85 -4.06 -4.40
C PHE A 89 -10.02 -5.26 -3.97
N GLY A 90 -10.18 -6.35 -4.69
CA GLY A 90 -9.37 -7.55 -4.58
C GLY A 90 -8.57 -7.81 -5.85
N ARG A 91 -7.60 -8.69 -5.74
CA ARG A 91 -6.79 -9.21 -6.85
C ARG A 91 -6.63 -10.72 -6.68
N THR A 92 -6.78 -11.45 -7.77
CA THR A 92 -6.54 -12.89 -7.82
C THR A 92 -5.54 -13.21 -8.92
N TYR A 93 -4.59 -14.07 -8.63
CA TYR A 93 -3.61 -14.58 -9.58
C TYR A 93 -3.57 -16.11 -9.49
N ASP A 94 -3.68 -16.77 -10.64
CA ASP A 94 -3.57 -18.23 -10.75
C ASP A 94 -2.94 -18.56 -12.10
N LYS A 95 -1.62 -18.72 -12.10
CA LYS A 95 -0.85 -19.10 -13.30
C LYS A 95 0.41 -19.86 -12.91
N ASN A 96 0.77 -20.82 -13.74
CA ASN A 96 2.02 -21.57 -13.62
C ASN A 96 2.23 -22.24 -12.25
N GLY A 97 1.15 -22.69 -11.62
CA GLY A 97 1.20 -23.32 -10.29
C GLY A 97 1.37 -22.33 -9.13
N VAL A 98 1.29 -21.03 -9.39
CA VAL A 98 1.30 -19.99 -8.36
C VAL A 98 -0.10 -19.42 -8.23
N THR A 99 -0.66 -19.51 -7.02
CA THR A 99 -1.93 -18.88 -6.65
C THR A 99 -1.69 -17.80 -5.62
N ASP A 100 -2.33 -16.65 -5.76
CA ASP A 100 -2.25 -15.55 -4.81
C ASP A 100 -3.54 -14.73 -4.83
N GLN A 101 -3.99 -14.32 -3.64
CA GLN A 101 -5.16 -13.49 -3.45
C GLN A 101 -4.85 -12.42 -2.41
N ALA A 102 -5.18 -11.20 -2.74
CA ALA A 102 -5.03 -10.07 -1.84
C ALA A 102 -6.15 -9.05 -2.05
N ALA A 103 -6.45 -8.28 -1.02
CA ALA A 103 -7.42 -7.20 -1.11
C ALA A 103 -6.95 -5.95 -0.37
N ALA A 104 -7.50 -4.81 -0.75
CA ALA A 104 -7.19 -3.56 -0.10
C ALA A 104 -8.42 -2.66 -0.03
N VAL A 105 -8.46 -1.83 1.02
CA VAL A 105 -9.34 -0.66 1.10
C VAL A 105 -8.50 0.57 1.34
N ILE A 106 -8.68 1.58 0.53
CA ILE A 106 -7.92 2.83 0.58
C ILE A 106 -8.85 4.04 0.65
N GLY A 107 -8.37 5.10 1.27
CA GLY A 107 -9.16 6.34 1.41
C GLY A 107 -10.35 6.23 2.35
N CYS A 108 -10.27 5.33 3.33
CA CYS A 108 -11.28 5.24 4.38
C CYS A 108 -11.30 6.50 5.26
N ASN A 109 -12.43 6.75 5.90
CA ASN A 109 -12.47 7.65 7.06
C ASN A 109 -11.47 7.15 8.10
N LYS A 110 -10.64 8.05 8.62
CA LYS A 110 -9.59 7.69 9.59
C LYS A 110 -10.17 7.18 10.90
N ASN A 111 -9.49 6.19 11.51
CA ASN A 111 -9.87 5.61 12.80
C ASN A 111 -11.32 5.16 12.88
N SER A 112 -11.86 4.66 11.78
CA SER A 112 -13.24 4.20 11.70
C SER A 112 -13.31 2.68 11.49
N SER A 113 -14.39 2.08 11.96
CA SER A 113 -14.71 0.68 11.66
C SER A 113 -15.15 0.57 10.20
N VAL A 114 -14.49 -0.29 9.44
CA VAL A 114 -14.78 -0.52 8.03
C VAL A 114 -15.10 -2.00 7.82
N THR A 115 -16.32 -2.26 7.37
CA THR A 115 -16.76 -3.62 6.98
C THR A 115 -16.61 -3.76 5.48
N VAL A 116 -16.00 -4.86 5.05
CA VAL A 116 -15.71 -5.20 3.66
C VAL A 116 -16.40 -6.50 3.31
N ASP A 117 -17.13 -6.54 2.21
CA ASP A 117 -17.65 -7.77 1.62
C ASP A 117 -16.53 -8.43 0.81
N VAL A 118 -16.08 -9.58 1.30
CA VAL A 118 -14.97 -10.39 0.74
C VAL A 118 -15.43 -11.75 0.25
N SER A 119 -16.74 -11.98 0.17
CA SER A 119 -17.35 -13.26 -0.20
C SER A 119 -16.91 -13.82 -1.55
N THR A 120 -16.42 -12.95 -2.45
CA THR A 120 -15.88 -13.36 -3.76
C THR A 120 -14.41 -13.77 -3.72
N LEU A 121 -13.73 -13.61 -2.58
CA LEU A 121 -12.31 -13.95 -2.40
C LEU A 121 -12.12 -15.08 -1.39
N TRP A 122 -12.82 -15.01 -0.26
CA TRP A 122 -12.57 -15.90 0.87
C TRP A 122 -13.89 -16.44 1.45
N GLU A 123 -13.86 -17.70 1.84
CA GLU A 123 -15.00 -18.38 2.44
C GLU A 123 -15.19 -18.02 3.91
N ASP A 124 -16.40 -18.20 4.42
CA ASP A 124 -16.69 -18.06 5.85
C ASP A 124 -15.79 -18.96 6.69
N GLY A 125 -15.28 -18.43 7.77
CA GLY A 125 -14.29 -19.08 8.63
C GLY A 125 -12.83 -18.79 8.25
N SER A 126 -12.56 -18.23 7.07
CA SER A 126 -11.20 -17.81 6.70
C SER A 126 -10.66 -16.74 7.66
N TYR A 127 -9.39 -16.87 8.02
CA TYR A 127 -8.72 -15.92 8.92
C TYR A 127 -7.95 -14.86 8.12
N ILE A 128 -8.45 -13.63 8.15
CA ILE A 128 -7.90 -12.53 7.37
C ILE A 128 -7.08 -11.60 8.26
N ILE A 129 -5.88 -11.27 7.79
CA ILE A 129 -4.98 -10.32 8.45
C ILE A 129 -4.98 -9.01 7.66
N ASN A 130 -5.13 -7.90 8.37
CA ASN A 130 -4.76 -6.58 7.88
C ASN A 130 -3.25 -6.38 8.12
N THR A 131 -2.45 -6.62 7.10
CA THR A 131 -0.98 -6.52 7.19
C THR A 131 -0.48 -5.10 7.42
N TYR A 132 -1.37 -4.10 7.28
CA TYR A 132 -1.02 -2.71 7.54
C TYR A 132 -0.74 -2.43 9.02
N ASP A 133 -1.49 -3.09 9.93
CA ASP A 133 -1.40 -2.92 11.38
C ASP A 133 -1.34 -4.24 12.17
N ASN A 134 -1.33 -5.39 11.46
CA ASN A 134 -1.37 -6.75 12.00
C ASN A 134 -2.64 -7.10 12.78
N SER A 135 -3.72 -6.35 12.62
CA SER A 135 -5.03 -6.76 13.12
C SER A 135 -5.60 -7.91 12.29
N SER A 136 -6.55 -8.63 12.86
CA SER A 136 -7.15 -9.79 12.21
C SER A 136 -8.66 -9.83 12.38
N SER A 137 -9.32 -10.51 11.47
CA SER A 137 -10.77 -10.76 11.47
C SER A 137 -11.08 -12.10 10.82
N VAL A 138 -12.11 -12.78 11.28
CA VAL A 138 -12.63 -13.99 10.64
C VAL A 138 -13.75 -13.61 9.68
N VAL A 139 -13.77 -14.20 8.49
CA VAL A 139 -14.88 -14.00 7.55
C VAL A 139 -16.15 -14.58 8.14
N THR A 140 -17.18 -13.76 8.27
CA THR A 140 -18.50 -14.13 8.77
C THR A 140 -19.55 -13.49 7.88
N ASP A 141 -20.48 -14.29 7.38
CA ASP A 141 -21.48 -13.86 6.40
C ASP A 141 -20.85 -13.14 5.19
N GLY A 142 -19.71 -13.66 4.71
CA GLY A 142 -18.94 -13.12 3.60
C GLY A 142 -18.21 -11.80 3.90
N LYS A 143 -18.10 -11.38 5.16
CA LYS A 143 -17.58 -10.06 5.53
C LYS A 143 -16.48 -10.13 6.57
N VAL A 144 -15.62 -9.10 6.54
CA VAL A 144 -14.63 -8.82 7.59
C VAL A 144 -14.73 -7.37 8.02
N THR A 145 -14.31 -7.09 9.25
CA THR A 145 -14.33 -5.72 9.80
C THR A 145 -12.99 -5.37 10.42
N PHE A 146 -12.45 -4.22 10.03
CA PHE A 146 -11.18 -3.69 10.51
C PHE A 146 -11.30 -2.22 10.90
N ASN A 147 -10.42 -1.75 11.78
CA ASN A 147 -10.22 -0.32 11.97
C ASN A 147 -9.31 0.21 10.85
N SER A 148 -9.68 1.32 10.24
CA SER A 148 -8.94 1.93 9.14
C SER A 148 -7.64 2.64 9.57
N GLY A 149 -7.43 2.80 10.87
CA GLY A 149 -6.26 3.47 11.43
C GLY A 149 -6.14 4.95 11.02
N VAL A 150 -5.02 5.55 11.38
CA VAL A 150 -4.76 6.98 11.12
C VAL A 150 -4.55 7.31 9.63
N ASN A 151 -4.27 6.32 8.80
CA ASN A 151 -3.96 6.51 7.38
C ASN A 151 -5.09 6.09 6.44
N GLY A 152 -6.20 5.56 6.97
CA GLY A 152 -7.35 5.15 6.18
C GLY A 152 -7.03 4.06 5.16
N THR A 153 -6.16 3.11 5.53
CA THR A 153 -5.65 2.04 4.65
C THR A 153 -5.77 0.69 5.34
N ILE A 154 -6.34 -0.29 4.65
CA ILE A 154 -6.46 -1.69 5.09
C ILE A 154 -5.88 -2.55 3.98
N LEU A 155 -4.96 -3.46 4.30
CA LEU A 155 -4.30 -4.37 3.37
C LEU A 155 -4.55 -5.80 3.84
N MET A 156 -5.33 -6.56 3.10
CA MET A 156 -5.88 -7.84 3.54
C MET A 156 -5.26 -9.01 2.80
N GLU A 157 -4.90 -10.04 3.56
CA GLU A 157 -4.47 -11.34 3.07
C GLU A 157 -5.08 -12.46 3.92
N ASN A 158 -5.24 -13.65 3.34
CA ASN A 158 -5.60 -14.84 4.11
C ASN A 158 -4.36 -15.36 4.85
N ALA A 159 -4.48 -15.55 6.16
CA ALA A 159 -3.42 -16.11 7.00
C ALA A 159 -3.27 -17.63 6.88
N ASP A 160 -4.27 -18.32 6.35
CA ASP A 160 -4.27 -19.77 6.24
C ASP A 160 -3.20 -20.21 5.22
N GLY A 161 -2.10 -20.76 5.72
CA GLY A 161 -1.02 -21.32 4.92
C GLY A 161 0.15 -20.37 4.57
N GLN A 162 0.14 -19.13 5.06
CA GLN A 162 1.26 -18.21 4.88
C GLN A 162 2.00 -17.96 6.20
N PRO A 163 3.34 -17.99 6.20
CA PRO A 163 4.08 -17.54 7.38
C PRO A 163 3.75 -16.07 7.64
N LEU A 164 3.41 -15.73 8.87
CA LEU A 164 3.17 -14.36 9.32
C LEU A 164 4.47 -13.54 9.13
N VAL A 165 4.62 -12.91 7.99
CA VAL A 165 5.69 -11.94 7.78
C VAL A 165 5.18 -10.60 8.28
N SER A 166 5.63 -10.21 9.46
CA SER A 166 5.34 -8.88 10.00
C SER A 166 5.86 -7.81 9.03
N ILE A 167 4.95 -7.03 8.46
CA ILE A 167 5.31 -5.84 7.70
C ILE A 167 5.66 -4.77 8.73
N THR A 168 6.94 -4.63 9.02
CA THR A 168 7.42 -3.58 9.91
C THR A 168 7.45 -2.26 9.16
N GLY A 169 6.81 -1.23 9.70
CA GLY A 169 6.87 0.13 9.14
C GLY A 169 8.17 0.87 9.47
N GLU A 170 9.18 0.16 9.99
CA GLU A 170 10.48 0.73 10.27
C GLU A 170 11.26 0.90 8.97
N PRO A 171 11.77 2.11 8.69
CA PRO A 171 12.58 2.35 7.51
C PRO A 171 13.84 1.49 7.56
N LYS A 172 13.99 0.54 6.65
CA LYS A 172 15.27 -0.10 6.41
C LYS A 172 16.05 0.79 5.44
N PHE A 173 16.99 1.54 5.96
CA PHE A 173 17.96 2.27 5.14
C PHE A 173 18.99 1.26 4.63
N TYR A 174 18.89 0.91 3.35
CA TYR A 174 19.99 0.26 2.65
C TYR A 174 20.96 1.36 2.20
N GLY A 175 22.15 1.38 2.75
CA GLY A 175 23.24 2.25 2.28
C GLY A 175 23.64 3.39 3.21
N THR A 176 23.96 3.10 4.46
CA THR A 176 24.89 3.94 5.23
C THR A 176 26.29 3.30 5.25
N GLU A 177 26.70 2.67 4.16
CA GLU A 177 28.14 2.46 3.98
C GLU A 177 28.72 3.82 3.60
N GLN A 178 29.40 4.42 4.57
CA GLN A 178 30.24 5.57 4.28
C GLN A 178 31.30 5.12 3.27
N VAL A 179 31.22 5.69 2.08
CA VAL A 179 32.34 5.62 1.13
C VAL A 179 33.46 6.41 1.78
N THR A 180 34.40 5.70 2.37
CA THR A 180 35.69 6.25 2.82
C THR A 180 36.62 6.48 1.63
#